data_7865316c476c5d87a65ec9e5dee92a29
#
_entry.id   7865316c476c5d87a65ec9e5dee92a29
#
_cell.length_a   1.000
_cell.length_b   1.000
_cell.length_c   1.000
_cell.angle_alpha   90.00
_cell.angle_beta   90.00
_cell.angle_gamma   90.00
#
_symmetry.space_group_name_H-M   'P 1'
#
loop_
_entity.id
_entity.type
_entity.pdbx_description
1 polymer ?
#
loop_
_entity_poly.entity_id
_entity_poly.type
_entity_poly.pdbx_seq_one_letter_code
_entity_poly.pdbx_strand_id
1 'polypeptide(L)'
;MVAGVFLGAILCAAAAPFPEKPITVIVPFAAGGGSDTFVRIFLKAIREHDLAPQPFVVKNIGGAGGTIGSRAALKAAPDGYTILCLHDGMYTAQHYGNADWGPADFTPIAATGRSGVVVAVVENSPYKDLAELMADAVARPYQLVYGTNLGAPNHYSALFLQHGKPGAKFRFTQTGGGAKRLAQLKGGHVDVTGFSVAEYEPFKEAGIRALAVLSEEREAALPDLPTAREQEVDAIHGLMQFWWAPKGTPPDRVAYLEKLLRRVMETSTVQARLAQLHVDPEFHVGDDLQDVIQERSRELEGLQLEKPAALPPVHWLVLGFVGLCAVWVWREDKPA
;
A
#
# COMPACT_ATOMS: atom_id res chain seq x y z
N MET A 1 -52.53 56.04 -0.10
CA MET A 1 -51.25 55.36 -0.33
C MET A 1 -51.24 54.10 0.55
N VAL A 2 -51.35 52.93 -0.07
CA VAL A 2 -51.30 51.65 0.65
C VAL A 2 -49.97 51.01 0.32
N ALA A 3 -49.11 50.91 1.32
CA ALA A 3 -47.80 50.26 1.17
C ALA A 3 -47.98 48.74 1.30
N GLY A 4 -47.82 48.04 0.19
CA GLY A 4 -47.77 46.56 0.19
C GLY A 4 -46.45 46.05 0.70
N VAL A 5 -46.47 45.35 1.83
CA VAL A 5 -45.31 44.60 2.36
C VAL A 5 -45.23 43.28 1.61
N PHE A 6 -44.23 43.14 0.72
CA PHE A 6 -43.87 41.85 0.12
C PHE A 6 -43.06 41.03 1.13
N LEU A 7 -43.70 40.06 1.72
CA LEU A 7 -43.05 39.05 2.57
C LEU A 7 -42.41 37.99 1.63
N GLY A 8 -41.12 38.15 1.34
CA GLY A 8 -40.37 37.16 0.57
C GLY A 8 -40.17 35.90 1.41
N ALA A 9 -40.84 34.83 1.08
CA ALA A 9 -40.62 33.51 1.64
C ALA A 9 -39.26 33.01 1.12
N ILE A 10 -38.23 33.00 1.98
CA ILE A 10 -36.97 32.29 1.72
C ILE A 10 -37.31 30.81 1.80
N LEU A 11 -37.54 30.16 0.65
CA LEU A 11 -37.54 28.71 0.57
C LEU A 11 -36.11 28.24 0.91
N CYS A 12 -35.90 27.77 2.14
CA CYS A 12 -34.73 26.99 2.50
C CYS A 12 -34.88 25.65 1.77
N ALA A 13 -34.27 25.52 0.60
CA ALA A 13 -34.19 24.25 -0.08
C ALA A 13 -33.41 23.29 0.85
N ALA A 14 -34.16 22.36 1.48
CA ALA A 14 -33.52 21.28 2.24
C ALA A 14 -32.56 20.56 1.27
N ALA A 15 -31.24 20.56 1.60
CA ALA A 15 -30.28 19.81 0.82
C ALA A 15 -30.75 18.35 0.78
N ALA A 16 -30.83 17.79 -0.43
CA ALA A 16 -31.26 16.43 -0.59
C ALA A 16 -30.32 15.45 0.17
N PRO A 17 -30.86 14.37 0.72
CA PRO A 17 -30.10 13.49 1.61
C PRO A 17 -28.95 12.78 0.85
N PHE A 18 -27.72 12.94 1.33
CA PHE A 18 -26.56 12.22 0.79
C PHE A 18 -26.61 10.72 1.17
N PRO A 19 -26.31 9.79 0.21
CA PRO A 19 -26.03 9.98 -1.21
C PRO A 19 -27.28 9.90 -2.09
N GLU A 20 -27.36 10.77 -3.14
CA GLU A 20 -28.42 10.76 -4.15
C GLU A 20 -28.05 10.04 -5.44
N LYS A 21 -26.75 9.77 -5.64
CA LYS A 21 -26.18 9.11 -6.80
C LYS A 21 -25.11 8.09 -6.38
N PRO A 22 -24.69 7.17 -7.27
CA PRO A 22 -23.67 6.19 -6.95
C PRO A 22 -22.37 6.81 -6.43
N ILE A 23 -21.76 6.13 -5.43
CA ILE A 23 -20.43 6.50 -4.91
C ILE A 23 -19.36 5.65 -5.60
N THR A 24 -18.34 6.31 -6.16
CA THR A 24 -17.20 5.66 -6.79
C THR A 24 -16.09 5.39 -5.77
N VAL A 25 -15.66 4.14 -5.65
CA VAL A 25 -14.49 3.74 -4.88
C VAL A 25 -13.33 3.52 -5.84
N ILE A 26 -12.35 4.40 -5.82
CA ILE A 26 -11.10 4.21 -6.57
C ILE A 26 -10.26 3.17 -5.83
N VAL A 27 -9.88 2.12 -6.55
CA VAL A 27 -8.87 1.13 -6.15
C VAL A 27 -7.66 1.34 -7.04
N PRO A 28 -6.49 1.77 -6.50
CA PRO A 28 -5.34 2.17 -7.32
C PRO A 28 -4.50 0.99 -7.81
N PHE A 29 -5.15 -0.17 -8.05
CA PHE A 29 -4.55 -1.41 -8.50
C PHE A 29 -5.46 -2.11 -9.53
N ALA A 30 -4.90 -3.13 -10.20
CA ALA A 30 -5.65 -3.92 -11.17
C ALA A 30 -6.81 -4.69 -10.52
N ALA A 31 -7.88 -4.90 -11.29
CA ALA A 31 -9.00 -5.73 -10.88
C ALA A 31 -8.53 -7.18 -10.57
N GLY A 32 -9.13 -7.80 -9.56
CA GLY A 32 -8.78 -9.13 -9.07
C GLY A 32 -7.53 -9.19 -8.17
N GLY A 33 -6.85 -8.08 -7.94
CA GLY A 33 -5.78 -7.99 -6.93
C GLY A 33 -6.32 -7.90 -5.51
N GLY A 34 -5.42 -8.00 -4.49
CA GLY A 34 -5.80 -8.02 -3.08
C GLY A 34 -6.66 -6.82 -2.65
N SER A 35 -6.26 -5.59 -3.00
CA SER A 35 -7.05 -4.39 -2.69
C SER A 35 -8.40 -4.34 -3.40
N ASP A 36 -8.49 -4.81 -4.63
CA ASP A 36 -9.78 -4.90 -5.36
C ASP A 36 -10.71 -5.93 -4.71
N THR A 37 -10.17 -7.10 -4.37
CA THR A 37 -10.91 -8.15 -3.65
C THR A 37 -11.40 -7.63 -2.30
N PHE A 38 -10.55 -6.95 -1.54
CA PHE A 38 -10.92 -6.34 -0.26
C PHE A 38 -12.09 -5.37 -0.39
N VAL A 39 -12.00 -4.40 -1.29
CA VAL A 39 -13.09 -3.42 -1.51
C VAL A 39 -14.39 -4.11 -1.95
N ARG A 40 -14.32 -5.09 -2.85
CA ARG A 40 -15.53 -5.81 -3.32
C ARG A 40 -16.24 -6.59 -2.22
N ILE A 41 -15.55 -7.03 -1.17
CA ILE A 41 -16.16 -7.64 0.02
C ILE A 41 -17.09 -6.62 0.69
N PHE A 42 -16.62 -5.39 0.91
CA PHE A 42 -17.40 -4.31 1.49
C PHE A 42 -18.60 -3.92 0.62
N LEU A 43 -18.37 -3.74 -0.67
CA LEU A 43 -19.44 -3.36 -1.60
C LEU A 43 -20.49 -4.47 -1.77
N LYS A 44 -20.08 -5.73 -1.67
CA LYS A 44 -20.99 -6.86 -1.64
C LYS A 44 -21.88 -6.81 -0.39
N ALA A 45 -21.28 -6.59 0.79
CA ALA A 45 -22.04 -6.47 2.04
C ALA A 45 -23.00 -5.28 2.04
N ILE A 46 -22.59 -4.10 1.53
CA ILE A 46 -23.46 -2.93 1.38
C ILE A 46 -24.72 -3.31 0.58
N ARG A 47 -24.57 -4.02 -0.52
CA ARG A 47 -25.66 -4.43 -1.39
C ARG A 47 -26.54 -5.53 -0.76
N GLU A 48 -25.91 -6.57 -0.19
CA GLU A 48 -26.64 -7.73 0.36
C GLU A 48 -27.45 -7.42 1.60
N HIS A 49 -27.00 -6.45 2.39
CA HIS A 49 -27.65 -6.01 3.62
C HIS A 49 -28.41 -4.69 3.47
N ASP A 50 -28.54 -4.18 2.24
CA ASP A 50 -29.26 -2.92 1.94
C ASP A 50 -28.81 -1.75 2.84
N LEU A 51 -27.48 -1.58 3.01
CA LEU A 51 -26.90 -0.64 3.95
C LEU A 51 -26.85 0.80 3.45
N ALA A 52 -27.01 1.03 2.16
CA ALA A 52 -26.93 2.35 1.53
C ALA A 52 -28.03 2.53 0.47
N PRO A 53 -28.64 3.76 0.33
CA PRO A 53 -29.69 4.03 -0.64
C PRO A 53 -29.19 4.08 -2.10
N GLN A 54 -27.88 4.19 -2.30
CA GLN A 54 -27.25 4.24 -3.62
C GLN A 54 -26.12 3.23 -3.73
N PRO A 55 -25.86 2.67 -4.91
CA PRO A 55 -24.80 1.69 -5.09
C PRO A 55 -23.41 2.31 -4.96
N PHE A 56 -22.47 1.49 -4.50
CA PHE A 56 -21.04 1.77 -4.54
C PHE A 56 -20.41 1.03 -5.72
N VAL A 57 -19.55 1.71 -6.50
CA VAL A 57 -18.97 1.20 -7.74
C VAL A 57 -17.45 1.26 -7.66
N VAL A 58 -16.77 0.13 -7.90
CA VAL A 58 -15.31 0.09 -7.97
C VAL A 58 -14.83 0.67 -9.29
N LYS A 59 -13.81 1.53 -9.20
CA LYS A 59 -13.04 2.01 -10.36
C LYS A 59 -11.55 1.67 -10.15
N ASN A 60 -11.07 0.66 -10.88
CA ASN A 60 -9.67 0.28 -10.84
C ASN A 60 -8.83 1.24 -11.71
N ILE A 61 -7.83 1.92 -11.09
CA ILE A 61 -6.89 2.82 -11.77
C ILE A 61 -5.49 2.44 -11.30
N GLY A 62 -4.89 1.41 -11.90
CA GLY A 62 -3.57 0.92 -11.54
C GLY A 62 -2.43 1.75 -12.16
N GLY A 63 -1.22 1.51 -11.66
CA GLY A 63 0.04 2.04 -12.19
C GLY A 63 0.90 2.76 -11.16
N ALA A 64 2.23 2.74 -11.36
CA ALA A 64 3.24 3.37 -10.52
C ALA A 64 3.05 3.11 -9.00
N GLY A 65 2.85 1.84 -8.60
CA GLY A 65 2.67 1.49 -7.18
C GLY A 65 1.38 2.02 -6.54
N GLY A 66 0.38 2.39 -7.34
CA GLY A 66 -0.89 2.96 -6.86
C GLY A 66 -0.96 4.49 -6.94
N THR A 67 0.14 5.18 -7.25
CA THR A 67 0.17 6.65 -7.24
C THR A 67 -0.70 7.27 -8.33
N ILE A 68 -0.90 6.59 -9.48
CA ILE A 68 -1.76 7.10 -10.55
C ILE A 68 -3.22 7.16 -10.10
N GLY A 69 -3.75 6.09 -9.52
CA GLY A 69 -5.13 6.04 -9.02
C GLY A 69 -5.37 6.96 -7.84
N SER A 70 -4.39 7.04 -6.92
CA SER A 70 -4.47 7.96 -5.77
C SER A 70 -4.47 9.43 -6.21
N ARG A 71 -3.67 9.78 -7.21
CA ARG A 71 -3.69 11.13 -7.81
C ARG A 71 -5.02 11.44 -8.52
N ALA A 72 -5.70 10.43 -9.09
CA ALA A 72 -7.04 10.60 -9.64
C ALA A 72 -8.08 10.87 -8.54
N ALA A 73 -7.96 10.21 -7.39
CA ALA A 73 -8.79 10.50 -6.22
C ALA A 73 -8.52 11.90 -5.66
N LEU A 74 -7.24 12.28 -5.51
CA LEU A 74 -6.83 13.60 -5.03
C LEU A 74 -7.44 14.77 -5.85
N LYS A 75 -7.58 14.57 -7.16
CA LYS A 75 -8.13 15.56 -8.09
C LYS A 75 -9.67 15.51 -8.22
N ALA A 76 -10.33 14.56 -7.60
CA ALA A 76 -11.77 14.46 -7.63
C ALA A 76 -12.44 15.57 -6.82
N ALA A 77 -13.70 15.86 -7.12
CA ALA A 77 -14.49 16.83 -6.33
C ALA A 77 -14.59 16.38 -4.86
N PRO A 78 -14.40 17.29 -3.89
CA PRO A 78 -14.52 16.96 -2.47
C PRO A 78 -16.01 16.91 -2.04
N ASP A 79 -16.81 16.12 -2.74
CA ASP A 79 -18.24 16.01 -2.54
C ASP A 79 -18.70 14.67 -1.95
N GLY A 80 -17.75 13.80 -1.57
CA GLY A 80 -18.02 12.49 -0.98
C GLY A 80 -18.46 11.42 -1.98
N TYR A 81 -18.64 11.73 -3.27
CA TYR A 81 -19.04 10.75 -4.28
C TYR A 81 -17.86 10.03 -4.95
N THR A 82 -16.64 10.45 -4.64
CA THR A 82 -15.43 9.71 -5.00
C THR A 82 -14.60 9.52 -3.74
N ILE A 83 -14.30 8.26 -3.42
CA ILE A 83 -13.43 7.89 -2.30
C ILE A 83 -12.34 6.95 -2.80
N LEU A 84 -11.24 6.86 -2.06
CA LEU A 84 -10.10 6.02 -2.34
C LEU A 84 -9.98 4.95 -1.25
N CYS A 85 -9.78 3.69 -1.62
CA CYS A 85 -9.31 2.68 -0.69
C CYS A 85 -7.86 2.30 -1.04
N LEU A 86 -6.94 2.56 -0.12
CA LEU A 86 -5.51 2.29 -0.30
C LEU A 86 -4.90 1.92 1.06
N HIS A 87 -4.09 0.87 1.06
CA HIS A 87 -3.27 0.48 2.20
C HIS A 87 -2.11 1.49 2.44
N ASP A 88 -1.18 1.16 3.33
CA ASP A 88 0.00 2.00 3.70
C ASP A 88 0.83 2.53 2.51
N GLY A 89 0.51 2.13 1.28
CA GLY A 89 1.16 2.62 0.07
C GLY A 89 1.13 4.13 -0.13
N MET A 90 0.19 4.84 0.51
CA MET A 90 0.16 6.30 0.51
C MET A 90 1.36 6.88 1.28
N TYR A 91 1.59 6.39 2.48
CA TYR A 91 2.69 6.81 3.35
C TYR A 91 4.04 6.46 2.74
N THR A 92 4.19 5.21 2.30
CA THR A 92 5.46 4.72 1.76
C THR A 92 5.83 5.41 0.45
N ALA A 93 4.85 5.73 -0.41
CA ALA A 93 5.09 6.46 -1.65
C ALA A 93 5.55 7.91 -1.41
N GLN A 94 4.95 8.59 -0.43
CA GLN A 94 5.35 9.95 -0.04
C GLN A 94 6.75 9.94 0.59
N HIS A 95 6.97 9.10 1.59
CA HIS A 95 8.24 9.01 2.30
C HIS A 95 9.41 8.66 1.37
N TYR A 96 9.20 7.74 0.43
CA TYR A 96 10.21 7.38 -0.57
C TYR A 96 10.43 8.46 -1.63
N GLY A 97 9.49 9.40 -1.79
CA GLY A 97 9.52 10.46 -2.80
C GLY A 97 8.95 10.06 -4.16
N ASN A 98 8.17 8.98 -4.23
CA ASN A 98 7.40 8.58 -5.42
C ASN A 98 6.13 9.42 -5.59
N ALA A 99 5.67 10.09 -4.53
CA ALA A 99 4.54 11.00 -4.52
C ALA A 99 4.92 12.31 -3.84
N ASP A 100 4.41 13.42 -4.38
CA ASP A 100 4.49 14.78 -3.83
C ASP A 100 3.27 15.14 -2.96
N TRP A 101 2.49 14.14 -2.58
CA TRP A 101 1.29 14.19 -1.76
C TRP A 101 1.26 12.97 -0.82
N GLY A 102 0.49 13.07 0.25
CA GLY A 102 0.37 12.03 1.27
C GLY A 102 -0.94 12.11 2.06
N PRO A 103 -1.01 11.51 3.25
CA PRO A 103 -2.21 11.50 4.10
C PRO A 103 -2.79 12.89 4.39
N ALA A 104 -1.94 13.89 4.56
CA ALA A 104 -2.36 15.28 4.85
C ALA A 104 -3.12 15.96 3.69
N ASP A 105 -3.05 15.40 2.48
CA ASP A 105 -3.72 15.90 1.29
C ASP A 105 -5.09 15.28 1.06
N PHE A 106 -5.52 14.39 1.96
CA PHE A 106 -6.83 13.74 1.95
C PHE A 106 -7.59 14.02 3.25
N THR A 107 -8.88 13.72 3.24
CA THR A 107 -9.71 13.62 4.42
C THR A 107 -9.85 12.14 4.76
N PRO A 108 -9.33 11.66 5.91
CA PRO A 108 -9.48 10.27 6.30
C PRO A 108 -10.93 9.95 6.65
N ILE A 109 -11.39 8.75 6.32
CA ILE A 109 -12.73 8.26 6.63
C ILE A 109 -12.64 7.14 7.66
N ALA A 110 -11.87 6.10 7.38
CA ALA A 110 -11.68 4.95 8.28
C ALA A 110 -10.40 4.18 7.94
N ALA A 111 -9.90 3.42 8.90
CA ALA A 111 -9.04 2.27 8.66
C ALA A 111 -9.81 0.98 9.00
N THR A 112 -9.72 -0.05 8.15
CA THR A 112 -10.64 -1.20 8.21
C THR A 112 -9.94 -2.53 7.94
N GLY A 113 -9.08 -2.94 8.81
CA GLY A 113 -8.44 -4.24 8.71
C GLY A 113 -6.94 -4.18 8.49
N ARG A 114 -6.27 -5.06 9.18
CA ARG A 114 -4.81 -5.20 9.18
C ARG A 114 -4.42 -6.60 8.70
N SER A 115 -3.34 -6.71 7.96
CA SER A 115 -2.72 -7.97 7.56
C SER A 115 -1.25 -7.94 7.91
N GLY A 116 -0.76 -8.97 8.56
CA GLY A 116 0.67 -9.16 8.80
C GLY A 116 1.45 -9.33 7.50
N VAL A 117 2.76 -9.16 7.59
CA VAL A 117 3.71 -9.37 6.50
C VAL A 117 4.65 -10.49 6.87
N VAL A 118 4.79 -11.50 6.01
CA VAL A 118 5.77 -12.58 6.15
C VAL A 118 7.01 -12.30 5.32
N VAL A 119 8.16 -12.72 5.82
CA VAL A 119 9.43 -12.78 5.09
C VAL A 119 9.60 -14.19 4.55
N ALA A 120 9.71 -14.35 3.23
CA ALA A 120 9.74 -15.65 2.60
C ALA A 120 10.96 -15.85 1.71
N VAL A 121 11.43 -17.09 1.67
CA VAL A 121 12.51 -17.61 0.83
C VAL A 121 12.01 -18.81 0.02
N VAL A 122 12.78 -19.27 -0.95
CA VAL A 122 12.50 -20.53 -1.64
C VAL A 122 12.68 -21.71 -0.67
N GLU A 123 11.93 -22.81 -0.87
CA GLU A 123 11.88 -23.96 0.05
C GLU A 123 13.28 -24.55 0.35
N ASN A 124 14.14 -24.67 -0.66
CA ASN A 124 15.50 -25.18 -0.53
C ASN A 124 16.54 -24.10 -0.17
N SER A 125 16.10 -22.94 0.33
CA SER A 125 16.99 -21.88 0.81
C SER A 125 17.89 -22.41 1.95
N PRO A 126 19.17 -21.98 2.03
CA PRO A 126 20.07 -22.36 3.11
C PRO A 126 19.63 -21.83 4.49
N TYR A 127 18.83 -20.76 4.54
CA TYR A 127 18.39 -20.13 5.78
C TYR A 127 17.20 -20.87 6.38
N LYS A 128 17.33 -21.37 7.60
CA LYS A 128 16.26 -22.10 8.33
C LYS A 128 15.27 -21.14 8.98
N ASP A 129 15.74 -19.99 9.39
CA ASP A 129 15.00 -18.98 10.11
C ASP A 129 15.43 -17.55 9.70
N LEU A 130 14.78 -16.55 10.27
CA LEU A 130 15.10 -15.15 9.99
C LEU A 130 16.44 -14.75 10.61
N ALA A 131 16.82 -15.31 11.76
CA ALA A 131 18.07 -14.97 12.42
C ALA A 131 19.27 -15.33 11.55
N GLU A 132 19.28 -16.52 10.91
CA GLU A 132 20.32 -16.94 9.96
C GLU A 132 20.38 -16.02 8.74
N LEU A 133 19.23 -15.66 8.14
CA LEU A 133 19.17 -14.73 7.01
C LEU A 133 19.74 -13.37 7.38
N MET A 134 19.37 -12.82 8.52
CA MET A 134 19.81 -11.51 8.96
C MET A 134 21.28 -11.50 9.37
N ALA A 135 21.79 -12.58 9.97
CA ALA A 135 23.21 -12.73 10.25
C ALA A 135 24.06 -12.71 8.97
N ASP A 136 23.58 -13.37 7.92
CA ASP A 136 24.25 -13.34 6.62
C ASP A 136 24.17 -11.97 5.95
N ALA A 137 23.04 -11.27 6.07
CA ALA A 137 22.88 -9.89 5.58
C ALA A 137 23.83 -8.90 6.28
N VAL A 138 24.21 -9.17 7.54
CA VAL A 138 25.24 -8.42 8.27
C VAL A 138 26.64 -8.81 7.82
N ALA A 139 26.91 -10.10 7.69
CA ALA A 139 28.23 -10.61 7.33
C ALA A 139 28.62 -10.28 5.88
N ARG A 140 27.65 -10.22 4.98
CA ARG A 140 27.82 -9.97 3.54
C ARG A 140 26.89 -8.86 3.03
N PRO A 141 27.11 -7.59 3.43
CA PRO A 141 26.24 -6.47 3.07
C PRO A 141 26.02 -6.37 1.56
N TYR A 142 24.77 -6.15 1.13
CA TYR A 142 24.33 -6.01 -0.28
C TYR A 142 24.52 -7.26 -1.16
N GLN A 143 24.88 -8.42 -0.60
CA GLN A 143 24.95 -9.65 -1.39
C GLN A 143 23.57 -10.30 -1.56
N LEU A 144 22.74 -10.32 -0.50
CA LEU A 144 21.39 -10.85 -0.58
C LEU A 144 20.46 -9.93 -1.36
N VAL A 145 19.76 -10.50 -2.34
CA VAL A 145 18.82 -9.77 -3.20
C VAL A 145 17.40 -9.85 -2.62
N TYR A 146 16.87 -8.71 -2.19
CA TYR A 146 15.49 -8.61 -1.75
C TYR A 146 14.58 -8.18 -2.92
N GLY A 147 13.62 -9.03 -3.27
CA GLY A 147 12.64 -8.75 -4.31
C GLY A 147 11.55 -7.81 -3.82
N THR A 148 11.39 -6.63 -4.45
CA THR A 148 10.46 -5.62 -3.98
C THR A 148 9.94 -4.71 -5.09
N ASN A 149 9.09 -3.75 -4.72
CA ASN A 149 8.79 -2.55 -5.51
C ASN A 149 9.25 -1.35 -4.71
N LEU A 150 10.24 -0.61 -5.21
CA LEU A 150 10.83 0.52 -4.50
C LEU A 150 9.77 1.59 -4.15
N GLY A 151 9.71 1.94 -2.87
CA GLY A 151 8.71 2.87 -2.33
C GLY A 151 7.32 2.26 -2.09
N ALA A 152 7.12 0.95 -2.29
CA ALA A 152 5.89 0.26 -1.92
C ALA A 152 6.03 -0.43 -0.53
N PRO A 153 4.93 -0.80 0.13
CA PRO A 153 4.99 -1.41 1.47
C PRO A 153 5.93 -2.62 1.60
N ASN A 154 6.03 -3.46 0.57
CA ASN A 154 6.95 -4.59 0.59
C ASN A 154 8.45 -4.20 0.47
N HIS A 155 8.78 -2.97 0.08
CA HIS A 155 10.13 -2.41 0.25
C HIS A 155 10.38 -2.09 1.72
N TYR A 156 9.37 -1.53 2.37
CA TYR A 156 9.47 -1.14 3.77
C TYR A 156 9.60 -2.34 4.70
N SER A 157 9.06 -3.50 4.37
CA SER A 157 9.34 -4.72 5.16
C SER A 157 10.84 -5.02 5.25
N ALA A 158 11.59 -4.85 4.16
CA ALA A 158 13.04 -5.02 4.20
C ALA A 158 13.76 -3.88 4.94
N LEU A 159 13.27 -2.64 4.84
CA LEU A 159 13.83 -1.50 5.57
C LEU A 159 13.64 -1.66 7.09
N PHE A 160 12.47 -2.16 7.54
CA PHE A 160 12.24 -2.50 8.95
C PHE A 160 13.17 -3.62 9.41
N LEU A 161 13.41 -4.65 8.60
CA LEU A 161 14.39 -5.69 8.91
C LEU A 161 15.81 -5.11 9.06
N GLN A 162 16.23 -4.24 8.14
CA GLN A 162 17.55 -3.58 8.22
C GLN A 162 17.66 -2.66 9.46
N HIS A 163 16.56 -1.98 9.82
CA HIS A 163 16.51 -1.16 11.02
C HIS A 163 16.61 -2.01 12.29
N GLY A 164 15.83 -3.09 12.35
CA GLY A 164 15.75 -4.00 13.50
C GLY A 164 16.99 -4.90 13.67
N LYS A 165 17.88 -4.98 12.67
CA LYS A 165 19.17 -5.69 12.77
C LYS A 165 20.28 -4.78 12.23
N PRO A 166 20.91 -3.95 13.06
CA PRO A 166 21.96 -3.03 12.65
C PRO A 166 23.11 -3.73 11.90
N GLY A 167 23.50 -3.15 10.78
CA GLY A 167 24.52 -3.72 9.89
C GLY A 167 23.98 -4.60 8.77
N ALA A 168 22.76 -5.11 8.88
CA ALA A 168 22.15 -5.88 7.79
C ALA A 168 21.85 -4.98 6.60
N LYS A 169 22.20 -5.42 5.38
CA LYS A 169 21.98 -4.69 4.14
C LYS A 169 21.57 -5.63 3.01
N PHE A 170 20.45 -5.29 2.36
CA PHE A 170 19.96 -5.99 1.17
C PHE A 170 20.24 -5.19 -0.10
N ARG A 171 20.46 -5.88 -1.20
CA ARG A 171 20.38 -5.31 -2.53
C ARG A 171 18.95 -5.43 -3.02
N PHE A 172 18.32 -4.31 -3.38
CA PHE A 172 16.93 -4.30 -3.84
C PHE A 172 16.81 -4.50 -5.35
N THR A 173 15.79 -5.25 -5.77
CA THR A 173 15.45 -5.39 -7.18
C THR A 173 13.94 -5.25 -7.40
N GLN A 174 13.57 -4.58 -8.49
CA GLN A 174 12.18 -4.33 -8.86
C GLN A 174 11.54 -5.59 -9.44
N THR A 175 10.50 -6.11 -8.80
CA THR A 175 9.89 -7.39 -9.18
C THR A 175 8.44 -7.29 -9.68
N GLY A 176 7.70 -6.30 -9.23
CA GLY A 176 6.26 -6.17 -9.52
C GLY A 176 5.36 -6.77 -8.43
N GLY A 177 4.11 -7.09 -8.75
CA GLY A 177 3.12 -7.61 -7.80
C GLY A 177 3.42 -9.03 -7.30
N GLY A 178 2.64 -9.53 -6.32
CA GLY A 178 2.88 -10.77 -5.58
C GLY A 178 3.20 -11.98 -6.42
N ALA A 179 2.40 -12.25 -7.47
CA ALA A 179 2.66 -13.38 -8.38
C ALA A 179 3.99 -13.26 -9.14
N LYS A 180 4.40 -12.03 -9.52
CA LYS A 180 5.70 -11.80 -10.14
C LYS A 180 6.83 -11.97 -9.15
N ARG A 181 6.68 -11.50 -7.90
CA ARG A 181 7.64 -11.73 -6.81
C ARG A 181 7.84 -13.22 -6.55
N LEU A 182 6.76 -14.00 -6.47
CA LEU A 182 6.81 -15.44 -6.34
C LEU A 182 7.63 -16.09 -7.48
N ALA A 183 7.37 -15.70 -8.73
CA ALA A 183 8.10 -16.22 -9.87
C ALA A 183 9.60 -15.88 -9.82
N GLN A 184 9.96 -14.65 -9.41
CA GLN A 184 11.36 -14.23 -9.26
C GLN A 184 12.06 -14.99 -8.13
N LEU A 185 11.38 -15.23 -7.01
CA LEU A 185 11.90 -16.00 -5.88
C LEU A 185 12.15 -17.45 -6.29
N LYS A 186 11.19 -18.10 -6.92
CA LYS A 186 11.31 -19.49 -7.42
C LYS A 186 12.37 -19.65 -8.52
N GLY A 187 12.54 -18.61 -9.32
CA GLY A 187 13.56 -18.58 -10.38
C GLY A 187 14.99 -18.29 -9.90
N GLY A 188 15.19 -18.07 -8.59
CA GLY A 188 16.50 -17.73 -8.02
C GLY A 188 17.02 -16.35 -8.43
N HIS A 189 16.14 -15.46 -8.93
CA HIS A 189 16.50 -14.07 -9.26
C HIS A 189 16.53 -13.16 -8.04
N VAL A 190 15.87 -13.57 -6.97
CA VAL A 190 15.90 -12.94 -5.65
C VAL A 190 16.06 -14.02 -4.59
N ASP A 191 16.72 -13.69 -3.48
CA ASP A 191 16.98 -14.61 -2.36
C ASP A 191 15.85 -14.60 -1.34
N VAL A 192 15.18 -13.44 -1.18
CA VAL A 192 14.18 -13.18 -0.17
C VAL A 192 13.17 -12.14 -0.65
N THR A 193 11.94 -12.20 -0.15
CA THR A 193 10.90 -11.18 -0.39
C THR A 193 9.87 -11.15 0.73
N GLY A 194 9.06 -10.07 0.79
CA GLY A 194 7.90 -9.96 1.68
C GLY A 194 6.59 -10.22 0.95
N PHE A 195 5.65 -10.89 1.62
CA PHE A 195 4.25 -11.05 1.22
C PHE A 195 3.34 -10.64 2.37
N SER A 196 2.14 -10.12 2.10
CA SER A 196 1.11 -10.15 3.13
C SER A 196 0.74 -11.59 3.45
N VAL A 197 0.21 -11.85 4.65
CA VAL A 197 -0.29 -13.20 5.01
C VAL A 197 -1.31 -13.66 3.98
N ALA A 198 -2.22 -12.78 3.55
CA ALA A 198 -3.21 -13.05 2.52
C ALA A 198 -2.62 -13.43 1.14
N GLU A 199 -1.46 -12.88 0.77
CA GLU A 199 -0.74 -13.28 -0.46
C GLU A 199 0.04 -14.59 -0.25
N TYR A 200 0.60 -14.80 0.94
CA TYR A 200 1.43 -15.98 1.24
C TYR A 200 0.59 -17.26 1.32
N GLU A 201 -0.58 -17.21 1.94
CA GLU A 201 -1.43 -18.39 2.15
C GLU A 201 -1.66 -19.23 0.87
N PRO A 202 -2.08 -18.67 -0.26
CA PRO A 202 -2.19 -19.45 -1.50
C PRO A 202 -0.84 -19.82 -2.12
N PHE A 203 0.28 -19.23 -1.68
CA PHE A 203 1.61 -19.47 -2.24
C PHE A 203 2.44 -20.47 -1.43
N LYS A 204 2.07 -20.77 -0.18
CA LYS A 204 2.85 -21.64 0.72
C LYS A 204 3.16 -23.02 0.14
N GLU A 205 2.23 -23.57 -0.66
CA GLU A 205 2.42 -24.88 -1.33
C GLU A 205 3.18 -24.75 -2.67
N ALA A 206 3.60 -23.53 -3.04
CA ALA A 206 4.28 -23.29 -4.31
C ALA A 206 5.81 -23.45 -4.25
N GLY A 207 6.35 -24.08 -3.21
CA GLY A 207 7.80 -24.30 -3.03
C GLY A 207 8.53 -23.09 -2.45
N ILE A 208 7.86 -22.34 -1.58
CA ILE A 208 8.43 -21.26 -0.79
C ILE A 208 8.15 -21.50 0.70
N ARG A 209 8.96 -20.91 1.55
CA ARG A 209 8.88 -21.04 3.00
C ARG A 209 8.98 -19.66 3.65
N ALA A 210 8.07 -19.38 4.61
CA ALA A 210 8.17 -18.21 5.46
C ALA A 210 9.19 -18.44 6.57
N LEU A 211 9.98 -17.41 6.89
CA LEU A 211 10.97 -17.43 7.97
C LEU A 211 10.45 -16.73 9.23
N ALA A 212 9.63 -15.68 9.06
CA ALA A 212 9.04 -14.92 10.16
C ALA A 212 7.84 -14.14 9.69
N VAL A 213 6.99 -13.74 10.64
CA VAL A 213 5.99 -12.69 10.45
C VAL A 213 6.48 -11.40 11.14
N LEU A 214 6.18 -10.24 10.53
CA LEU A 214 6.57 -8.92 11.02
C LEU A 214 5.46 -8.26 11.86
N SER A 215 4.69 -9.05 12.62
CA SER A 215 3.69 -8.56 13.58
C SER A 215 4.21 -8.65 15.01
N GLU A 216 3.57 -7.96 15.93
CA GLU A 216 3.92 -8.00 17.36
C GLU A 216 3.76 -9.40 17.94
N GLU A 217 2.69 -10.09 17.54
CA GLU A 217 2.36 -11.44 17.93
C GLU A 217 2.29 -12.34 16.69
N ARG A 218 2.31 -13.66 16.90
CA ARG A 218 2.13 -14.62 15.82
C ARG A 218 0.74 -14.49 15.20
N GLU A 219 0.66 -14.62 13.89
CA GLU A 219 -0.61 -14.58 13.17
C GLU A 219 -1.42 -15.85 13.43
N ALA A 220 -2.72 -15.72 13.70
CA ALA A 220 -3.61 -16.85 13.92
C ALA A 220 -3.66 -17.82 12.72
N ALA A 221 -3.44 -17.32 11.51
CA ALA A 221 -3.33 -18.12 10.29
C ALA A 221 -2.05 -18.96 10.22
N LEU A 222 -0.98 -18.53 10.91
CA LEU A 222 0.35 -19.12 10.86
C LEU A 222 0.89 -19.31 12.30
N PRO A 223 0.23 -20.08 13.17
CA PRO A 223 0.53 -20.16 14.60
C PRO A 223 1.93 -20.70 14.90
N ASP A 224 2.48 -21.50 14.00
CA ASP A 224 3.82 -22.09 14.14
C ASP A 224 4.93 -21.17 13.61
N LEU A 225 4.58 -20.10 12.87
CA LEU A 225 5.56 -19.17 12.32
C LEU A 225 5.94 -18.14 13.38
N PRO A 226 7.22 -18.09 13.80
CA PRO A 226 7.67 -17.11 14.80
C PRO A 226 7.63 -15.68 14.25
N THR A 227 7.49 -14.71 15.16
CA THR A 227 7.66 -13.29 14.81
C THR A 227 9.14 -12.96 14.58
N ALA A 228 9.41 -11.81 13.95
CA ALA A 228 10.76 -11.31 13.82
C ALA A 228 11.40 -11.04 15.20
N ARG A 229 10.63 -10.51 16.15
CA ARG A 229 11.08 -10.23 17.53
C ARG A 229 11.45 -11.49 18.30
N GLU A 230 10.72 -12.59 18.14
CA GLU A 230 11.07 -13.90 18.72
C GLU A 230 12.43 -14.42 18.19
N GLN A 231 12.92 -13.87 17.07
CA GLN A 231 14.20 -14.19 16.44
C GLN A 231 15.23 -13.05 16.55
N GLU A 232 15.08 -12.18 17.56
CA GLU A 232 16.01 -11.08 17.88
C GLU A 232 16.16 -10.04 16.74
N VAL A 233 15.13 -9.86 15.94
CA VAL A 233 15.05 -8.82 14.92
C VAL A 233 13.90 -7.89 15.27
N ASP A 234 14.18 -6.66 15.71
CA ASP A 234 13.16 -5.69 16.13
C ASP A 234 12.50 -5.04 14.91
N ALA A 235 11.71 -5.84 14.19
CA ALA A 235 11.00 -5.42 12.99
C ALA A 235 9.51 -5.71 13.11
N ILE A 236 8.70 -4.66 13.15
CA ILE A 236 7.24 -4.74 13.06
C ILE A 236 6.80 -4.02 11.82
N HIS A 237 6.02 -4.68 11.00
CA HIS A 237 5.41 -4.12 9.79
C HIS A 237 4.17 -4.89 9.40
N GLY A 238 3.09 -4.16 9.15
CA GLY A 238 1.82 -4.72 8.65
C GLY A 238 1.19 -3.79 7.64
N LEU A 239 0.18 -4.28 6.96
CA LEU A 239 -0.60 -3.52 6.00
C LEU A 239 -1.96 -3.20 6.61
N MET A 240 -2.28 -1.91 6.75
CA MET A 240 -3.60 -1.43 7.14
C MET A 240 -4.32 -0.88 5.91
N GLN A 241 -5.62 -1.17 5.77
CA GLN A 241 -6.46 -0.64 4.69
C GLN A 241 -7.15 0.63 5.13
N PHE A 242 -6.91 1.71 4.43
CA PHE A 242 -7.51 3.03 4.72
C PHE A 242 -8.50 3.45 3.65
N TRP A 243 -9.53 4.19 4.08
CA TRP A 243 -10.53 4.83 3.24
C TRP A 243 -10.35 6.34 3.34
N TRP A 244 -10.24 6.99 2.19
CA TRP A 244 -9.92 8.40 2.06
C TRP A 244 -10.94 9.11 1.18
N ALA A 245 -11.26 10.35 1.51
CA ALA A 245 -11.95 11.26 0.61
C ALA A 245 -11.00 12.36 0.14
N PRO A 246 -11.28 13.06 -0.96
CA PRO A 246 -10.58 14.29 -1.33
C PRO A 246 -10.60 15.30 -0.18
N LYS A 247 -9.50 16.04 0.00
CA LYS A 247 -9.40 17.04 1.07
C LYS A 247 -10.50 18.09 0.96
N GLY A 248 -11.16 18.39 2.10
CA GLY A 248 -12.25 19.33 2.16
C GLY A 248 -13.64 18.73 1.89
N THR A 249 -13.75 17.41 1.82
CA THR A 249 -15.07 16.75 1.80
C THR A 249 -15.87 17.14 3.03
N PRO A 250 -17.17 17.53 2.89
CA PRO A 250 -18.00 18.01 3.98
C PRO A 250 -18.06 17.01 5.14
N PRO A 251 -17.97 17.48 6.41
CA PRO A 251 -17.93 16.60 7.60
C PRO A 251 -19.14 15.67 7.74
N ASP A 252 -20.33 16.12 7.35
CA ASP A 252 -21.56 15.32 7.38
C ASP A 252 -21.49 14.13 6.42
N ARG A 253 -20.84 14.28 5.27
CA ARG A 253 -20.62 13.20 4.30
C ARG A 253 -19.56 12.22 4.78
N VAL A 254 -18.49 12.72 5.42
CA VAL A 254 -17.48 11.87 6.07
C VAL A 254 -18.12 11.04 7.16
N ALA A 255 -18.90 11.65 8.06
CA ALA A 255 -19.61 10.96 9.14
C ALA A 255 -20.61 9.91 8.61
N TYR A 256 -21.28 10.18 7.49
CA TYR A 256 -22.11 9.17 6.83
C TYR A 256 -21.28 7.96 6.38
N LEU A 257 -20.14 8.18 5.73
CA LEU A 257 -19.26 7.12 5.23
C LEU A 257 -18.65 6.32 6.38
N GLU A 258 -18.21 6.97 7.45
CA GLU A 258 -17.72 6.31 8.68
C GLU A 258 -18.79 5.38 9.28
N LYS A 259 -20.00 5.91 9.46
CA LYS A 259 -21.13 5.13 9.99
C LYS A 259 -21.49 3.95 9.08
N LEU A 260 -21.44 4.15 7.76
CA LEU A 260 -21.68 3.08 6.80
C LEU A 260 -20.62 2.00 6.91
N LEU A 261 -19.33 2.36 6.89
CA LEU A 261 -18.22 1.40 6.98
C LEU A 261 -18.24 0.63 8.31
N ARG A 262 -18.63 1.26 9.43
CA ARG A 262 -18.84 0.57 10.71
C ARG A 262 -19.91 -0.51 10.59
N ARG A 263 -21.08 -0.18 10.06
CA ARG A 263 -22.16 -1.15 9.83
C ARG A 263 -21.73 -2.29 8.89
N VAL A 264 -20.93 -1.98 7.88
CA VAL A 264 -20.38 -2.97 6.95
C VAL A 264 -19.45 -3.93 7.67
N MET A 265 -18.53 -3.41 8.50
CA MET A 265 -17.61 -4.23 9.31
C MET A 265 -18.31 -5.17 10.29
N GLU A 266 -19.48 -4.78 10.80
CA GLU A 266 -20.31 -5.58 11.73
C GLU A 266 -21.05 -6.73 11.04
N THR A 267 -21.11 -6.76 9.70
CA THR A 267 -21.80 -7.84 8.97
C THR A 267 -21.06 -9.16 9.04
N SER A 268 -21.81 -10.26 9.21
CA SER A 268 -21.23 -11.61 9.15
C SER A 268 -20.54 -11.92 7.82
N THR A 269 -21.02 -11.33 6.73
CA THR A 269 -20.43 -11.43 5.39
C THR A 269 -18.99 -10.91 5.39
N VAL A 270 -18.75 -9.70 5.95
CA VAL A 270 -17.42 -9.10 6.00
C VAL A 270 -16.52 -9.87 6.97
N GLN A 271 -17.00 -10.13 8.19
CA GLN A 271 -16.23 -10.85 9.22
C GLN A 271 -15.72 -12.21 8.71
N ALA A 272 -16.61 -13.01 8.11
CA ALA A 272 -16.24 -14.31 7.56
C ALA A 272 -15.23 -14.20 6.40
N ARG A 273 -15.36 -13.17 5.55
CA ARG A 273 -14.45 -13.00 4.41
C ARG A 273 -13.10 -12.43 4.82
N LEU A 274 -13.04 -11.52 5.79
CA LEU A 274 -11.77 -11.04 6.33
C LEU A 274 -11.00 -12.17 7.02
N ALA A 275 -11.70 -13.01 7.81
CA ALA A 275 -11.10 -14.20 8.42
C ALA A 275 -10.54 -15.17 7.37
N GLN A 276 -11.27 -15.41 6.25
CA GLN A 276 -10.77 -16.25 5.14
C GLN A 276 -9.55 -15.65 4.42
N LEU A 277 -9.40 -14.33 4.45
CA LEU A 277 -8.26 -13.62 3.86
C LEU A 277 -7.14 -13.38 4.88
N HIS A 278 -7.30 -13.86 6.11
CA HIS A 278 -6.36 -13.61 7.20
C HIS A 278 -6.09 -12.11 7.39
N VAL A 279 -7.16 -11.33 7.42
CA VAL A 279 -7.15 -9.90 7.69
C VAL A 279 -7.85 -9.68 9.02
N ASP A 280 -7.14 -9.11 9.98
CA ASP A 280 -7.69 -8.75 11.29
C ASP A 280 -8.71 -7.62 11.12
N PRO A 281 -9.92 -7.75 11.68
CA PRO A 281 -11.01 -6.80 11.45
C PRO A 281 -10.90 -5.55 12.35
N GLU A 282 -9.76 -4.87 12.30
CA GLU A 282 -9.59 -3.58 12.99
C GLU A 282 -10.48 -2.50 12.38
N PHE A 283 -10.93 -1.55 13.21
CA PHE A 283 -11.76 -0.44 12.75
C PHE A 283 -11.47 0.85 13.51
N HIS A 284 -10.88 1.83 12.85
CA HIS A 284 -10.49 3.13 13.40
C HIS A 284 -11.17 4.27 12.66
N VAL A 285 -11.73 5.25 13.40
CA VAL A 285 -12.38 6.48 12.90
C VAL A 285 -12.11 7.64 13.85
N GLY A 286 -12.35 8.88 13.41
CA GLY A 286 -12.22 10.06 14.25
C GLY A 286 -10.80 10.25 14.80
N ASP A 287 -10.67 10.57 16.10
CA ASP A 287 -9.38 10.83 16.75
C ASP A 287 -8.50 9.59 16.78
N ASP A 288 -9.05 8.42 17.04
CA ASP A 288 -8.33 7.15 17.00
C ASP A 288 -7.69 6.88 15.61
N LEU A 289 -8.41 7.19 14.52
CA LEU A 289 -7.85 7.12 13.18
C LEU A 289 -6.70 8.12 12.97
N GLN A 290 -6.80 9.32 13.54
CA GLN A 290 -5.73 10.32 13.46
C GLN A 290 -4.46 9.83 14.18
N ASP A 291 -4.62 9.19 15.34
CA ASP A 291 -3.50 8.60 16.08
C ASP A 291 -2.80 7.50 15.27
N VAL A 292 -3.57 6.59 14.66
CA VAL A 292 -3.05 5.55 13.75
C VAL A 292 -2.30 6.17 12.56
N ILE A 293 -2.85 7.23 11.94
CA ILE A 293 -2.22 7.93 10.81
C ILE A 293 -0.88 8.55 11.23
N GLN A 294 -0.83 9.19 12.41
CA GLN A 294 0.39 9.82 12.92
C GLN A 294 1.45 8.79 13.32
N GLU A 295 1.04 7.68 13.92
CA GLU A 295 1.94 6.59 14.29
C GLU A 295 2.61 6.00 13.04
N ARG A 296 1.83 5.66 12.01
CA ARG A 296 2.36 5.17 10.73
C ARG A 296 3.35 6.13 10.09
N SER A 297 3.08 7.43 10.14
CA SER A 297 4.00 8.44 9.62
C SER A 297 5.33 8.46 10.39
N ARG A 298 5.26 8.43 11.74
CA ARG A 298 6.44 8.43 12.63
C ARG A 298 7.31 7.18 12.47
N GLU A 299 6.67 5.99 12.31
CA GLU A 299 7.40 4.74 12.07
C GLU A 299 8.29 4.82 10.84
N LEU A 300 7.81 5.47 9.76
CA LEU A 300 8.56 5.60 8.52
C LEU A 300 9.69 6.64 8.62
N GLU A 301 9.49 7.72 9.37
CA GLU A 301 10.50 8.79 9.53
C GLU A 301 11.80 8.28 10.18
N GLY A 302 11.70 7.25 11.02
CA GLY A 302 12.86 6.59 11.63
C GLY A 302 13.70 5.73 10.68
N LEU A 303 13.18 5.40 9.49
CA LEU A 303 13.85 4.52 8.56
C LEU A 303 14.81 5.27 7.64
N GLN A 304 16.05 4.79 7.54
CA GLN A 304 17.02 5.32 6.59
C GLN A 304 16.72 4.84 5.17
N LEU A 305 16.43 5.78 4.27
CA LEU A 305 16.26 5.48 2.85
C LEU A 305 17.61 5.59 2.14
N GLU A 306 18.11 4.47 1.66
CA GLU A 306 19.17 4.47 0.67
C GLU A 306 18.56 4.75 -0.70
N LYS A 307 18.52 6.02 -1.11
CA LYS A 307 18.08 6.37 -2.47
C LYS A 307 19.12 5.87 -3.45
N PRO A 308 18.73 5.19 -4.54
CA PRO A 308 19.64 4.89 -5.63
C PRO A 308 20.36 6.19 -6.03
N ALA A 309 21.68 6.15 -6.23
CA ALA A 309 22.40 7.30 -6.76
C ALA A 309 21.66 7.77 -8.02
N ALA A 310 21.34 9.06 -8.09
CA ALA A 310 20.68 9.62 -9.25
C ALA A 310 21.51 9.26 -10.49
N LEU A 311 20.89 8.59 -11.46
CA LEU A 311 21.57 8.35 -12.74
C LEU A 311 22.03 9.70 -13.27
N PRO A 312 23.28 9.81 -13.76
CA PRO A 312 23.73 11.04 -14.35
C PRO A 312 22.76 11.46 -15.45
N PRO A 313 22.48 12.77 -15.61
CA PRO A 313 21.53 13.25 -16.60
C PRO A 313 21.83 12.63 -17.96
N VAL A 314 20.83 12.14 -18.66
CA VAL A 314 20.94 11.38 -19.93
C VAL A 314 21.78 12.11 -20.99
N HIS A 315 21.86 13.45 -20.95
CA HIS A 315 22.68 14.24 -21.86
C HIS A 315 24.20 13.93 -21.78
N TRP A 316 24.70 13.45 -20.64
CA TRP A 316 26.12 13.02 -20.53
C TRP A 316 26.37 11.68 -21.23
N LEU A 317 25.39 10.79 -21.26
CA LEU A 317 25.49 9.53 -22.01
C LEU A 317 25.48 9.75 -23.51
N VAL A 318 24.66 10.70 -23.99
CA VAL A 318 24.58 11.05 -25.41
C VAL A 318 25.85 11.77 -25.87
N LEU A 319 26.40 12.70 -25.08
CA LEU A 319 27.66 13.38 -25.43
C LEU A 319 28.86 12.43 -25.39
N GLY A 320 28.89 11.47 -24.47
CA GLY A 320 29.92 10.40 -24.44
C GLY A 320 29.87 9.53 -25.69
N PHE A 321 28.68 9.17 -26.16
CA PHE A 321 28.50 8.35 -27.37
C PHE A 321 28.83 9.13 -28.65
N VAL A 322 28.42 10.39 -28.75
CA VAL A 322 28.75 11.27 -29.88
C VAL A 322 30.26 11.57 -29.92
N GLY A 323 30.89 11.77 -28.76
CA GLY A 323 32.35 11.96 -28.65
C GLY A 323 33.14 10.73 -29.11
N LEU A 324 32.70 9.52 -28.78
CA LEU A 324 33.31 8.27 -29.22
C LEU A 324 33.12 8.02 -30.72
N CYS A 325 31.95 8.30 -31.26
CA CYS A 325 31.69 8.21 -32.70
C CYS A 325 32.47 9.27 -33.49
N ALA A 326 32.63 10.49 -33.01
CA ALA A 326 33.42 11.53 -33.66
C ALA A 326 34.92 11.19 -33.69
N VAL A 327 35.45 10.57 -32.65
CA VAL A 327 36.86 10.12 -32.63
C VAL A 327 37.05 8.94 -33.57
N TRP A 328 36.07 8.06 -33.77
CA TRP A 328 36.14 6.93 -34.69
C TRP A 328 36.07 7.37 -36.16
N VAL A 329 35.18 8.31 -36.50
CA VAL A 329 35.08 8.88 -37.86
C VAL A 329 36.32 9.69 -38.25
N TRP A 330 36.98 10.37 -37.29
CA TRP A 330 38.20 11.17 -37.58
C TRP A 330 39.47 10.31 -37.78
N ARG A 331 39.44 9.02 -37.45
CA ARG A 331 40.60 8.10 -37.61
C ARG A 331 40.64 7.41 -38.96
N GLU A 332 39.55 7.41 -39.75
CA GLU A 332 39.48 6.73 -41.03
C GLU A 332 39.82 7.63 -42.25
N ASP A 333 39.93 8.95 -42.10
CA ASP A 333 40.21 9.88 -43.21
C ASP A 333 41.67 10.43 -43.15
N LYS A 334 42.66 9.59 -43.04
CA LYS A 334 44.03 9.97 -43.44
C LYS A 334 44.45 9.19 -44.68
N PRO A 335 44.53 9.83 -45.87
CA PRO A 335 45.14 9.19 -47.04
C PRO A 335 46.63 8.95 -46.83
N ALA A 336 47.10 7.86 -47.37
CA ALA A 336 48.49 7.37 -47.37
C ALA A 336 49.45 8.33 -48.12
#